data_4e1a15f032465b255d849933c25935a7
#
_entry.id   4e1a15f032465b255d849933c25935a7
#
_cell.length_a   1.000
_cell.length_b   1.000
_cell.length_c   1.000
_cell.angle_alpha   90.00
_cell.angle_beta   90.00
_cell.angle_gamma   90.00
#
_symmetry.space_group_name_H-M   'P 1'
#
loop_
_entity.id
_entity.type
_entity.pdbx_description
1 polymer ?
#
loop_
_entity_poly.entity_id
_entity_poly.type
_entity_poly.pdbx_seq_one_letter_code
_entity_poly.pdbx_strand_id
1 'polypeptide(L)'
;WETEPAPAGLNLIALPNEAEMKNDFEIKLPWVMGLIGTRSVSKEIPGIIEIKAKNRERIISGIEAVQRLEALRKNPADAELKARFAERKDDLGFGLLLKKYTKDVSAATPEMIEKAVNDTVPRVSPLFWSFRLMAGLGMLMIALGIWSAWLRWRGTLWRSRLFLRCALWMGPSGLVAMLAGWYTTEIGRQPW
;
A
#
# COMPACT_ATOMS: atom_id res chain seq x y z
N TRP A 1 -8.15 -0.93 -8.86
CA TRP A 1 -9.17 -1.63 -8.10
C TRP A 1 -9.26 -3.11 -8.51
N GLU A 2 -9.47 -3.40 -9.78
CA GLU A 2 -9.40 -4.72 -10.40
C GLU A 2 -7.96 -5.11 -10.72
N THR A 3 -7.73 -6.40 -11.01
CA THR A 3 -6.43 -6.89 -11.45
C THR A 3 -6.03 -6.23 -12.76
N GLU A 4 -4.86 -5.64 -12.80
CA GLU A 4 -4.30 -5.08 -14.03
C GLU A 4 -3.55 -6.16 -14.80
N PRO A 5 -3.98 -6.43 -16.07
CA PRO A 5 -3.25 -7.35 -16.93
C PRO A 5 -1.85 -6.81 -17.26
N ALA A 6 -0.93 -7.70 -17.55
CA ALA A 6 0.39 -7.31 -18.04
C ALA A 6 0.30 -6.71 -19.46
N PRO A 7 1.01 -5.61 -19.72
CA PRO A 7 1.93 -4.84 -18.88
C PRO A 7 1.20 -3.80 -18.02
N ALA A 8 1.35 -3.89 -16.69
CA ALA A 8 0.63 -3.01 -15.76
C ALA A 8 1.06 -1.55 -15.89
N GLY A 9 0.09 -0.66 -16.04
CA GLY A 9 0.28 0.78 -16.17
C GLY A 9 0.32 1.50 -14.81
N LEU A 10 1.13 2.57 -14.72
CA LEU A 10 1.13 3.44 -13.57
C LEU A 10 0.13 4.58 -13.77
N ASN A 11 -0.85 4.70 -12.89
CA ASN A 11 -1.72 5.86 -12.85
C ASN A 11 -0.94 7.08 -12.35
N LEU A 12 -0.55 8.00 -13.24
CA LEU A 12 0.11 9.26 -12.85
C LEU A 12 -0.81 10.14 -12.03
N ILE A 13 -1.99 10.40 -12.57
CA ILE A 13 -3.05 11.16 -11.93
C ILE A 13 -4.30 10.29 -11.97
N ALA A 14 -4.97 10.15 -10.84
CA ALA A 14 -6.27 9.50 -10.77
C ALA A 14 -7.07 10.15 -9.64
N LEU A 15 -8.38 10.09 -9.74
CA LEU A 15 -9.31 10.44 -8.66
C LEU A 15 -9.92 9.13 -8.15
N PRO A 16 -9.35 8.53 -7.09
CA PRO A 16 -9.86 7.29 -6.56
C PRO A 16 -11.20 7.52 -5.87
N ASN A 17 -12.22 6.80 -6.30
CA ASN A 17 -13.54 6.74 -5.70
C ASN A 17 -13.64 5.45 -4.89
N GLU A 18 -13.46 5.56 -3.58
CA GLU A 18 -13.47 4.40 -2.67
C GLU A 18 -14.86 3.78 -2.54
N ALA A 19 -15.94 4.57 -2.72
CA ALA A 19 -17.32 4.10 -2.61
C ALA A 19 -17.71 3.18 -3.77
N GLU A 20 -17.28 3.52 -4.98
CA GLU A 20 -17.58 2.75 -6.19
C GLU A 20 -16.43 1.81 -6.60
N MET A 21 -15.32 1.79 -5.83
CA MET A 21 -14.10 1.01 -6.10
C MET A 21 -13.59 1.18 -7.53
N LYS A 22 -13.62 2.43 -8.04
CA LYS A 22 -13.13 2.79 -9.37
C LYS A 22 -12.38 4.13 -9.34
N ASN A 23 -11.72 4.47 -10.44
CA ASN A 23 -11.17 5.79 -10.64
C ASN A 23 -12.11 6.59 -11.54
N ASP A 24 -12.58 7.75 -11.09
CA ASP A 24 -13.45 8.64 -11.90
C ASP A 24 -12.68 9.29 -13.05
N PHE A 25 -11.39 9.51 -12.87
CA PHE A 25 -10.48 10.02 -13.89
C PHE A 25 -9.11 9.38 -13.71
N GLU A 26 -8.46 8.99 -14.83
CA GLU A 26 -7.09 8.44 -14.76
C GLU A 26 -6.27 8.78 -16.01
N ILE A 27 -5.00 9.10 -15.76
CA ILE A 27 -3.97 9.19 -16.80
C ILE A 27 -2.95 8.10 -16.49
N LYS A 28 -2.87 7.08 -17.36
CA LYS A 28 -1.97 5.94 -17.20
C LYS A 28 -0.73 6.07 -18.06
N LEU A 29 0.43 5.76 -17.47
CA LEU A 29 1.65 5.44 -18.20
C LEU A 29 1.78 3.93 -18.31
N PRO A 30 1.79 3.37 -19.54
CA PRO A 30 1.93 1.92 -19.72
C PRO A 30 3.29 1.43 -19.19
N TRP A 31 3.35 0.19 -18.73
CA TRP A 31 4.52 -0.61 -18.29
C TRP A 31 5.21 -0.17 -16.99
N VAL A 32 5.06 1.07 -16.58
CA VAL A 32 5.85 1.65 -15.47
C VAL A 32 5.54 0.95 -14.14
N MET A 33 4.27 0.62 -13.88
CA MET A 33 3.89 -0.05 -12.64
C MET A 33 4.41 -1.49 -12.56
N GLY A 34 4.38 -2.23 -13.65
CA GLY A 34 4.96 -3.57 -13.75
C GLY A 34 6.45 -3.55 -13.46
N LEU A 35 7.18 -2.59 -14.03
CA LEU A 35 8.63 -2.45 -13.83
C LEU A 35 9.00 -2.09 -12.39
N ILE A 36 8.27 -1.16 -11.76
CA ILE A 36 8.54 -0.70 -10.39
C ILE A 36 8.06 -1.74 -9.36
N GLY A 37 6.85 -2.26 -9.51
CA GLY A 37 6.20 -3.11 -8.51
C GLY A 37 6.67 -4.56 -8.55
N THR A 38 6.77 -5.16 -9.74
CA THR A 38 7.08 -6.58 -9.89
C THR A 38 8.46 -6.85 -10.51
N ARG A 39 9.19 -5.80 -10.92
CA ARG A 39 10.44 -5.91 -11.70
C ARG A 39 10.27 -6.79 -12.96
N SER A 40 9.08 -6.86 -13.48
CA SER A 40 8.70 -7.68 -14.63
C SER A 40 7.63 -6.96 -15.45
N VAL A 41 7.72 -7.10 -16.76
CA VAL A 41 6.72 -6.53 -17.69
C VAL A 41 5.57 -7.51 -17.93
N SER A 42 5.74 -8.79 -17.53
CA SER A 42 4.82 -9.88 -17.82
C SER A 42 3.98 -10.35 -16.62
N LYS A 43 4.22 -9.80 -15.42
CA LYS A 43 3.44 -10.15 -14.23
C LYS A 43 2.22 -9.26 -14.09
N GLU A 44 1.08 -9.90 -13.85
CA GLU A 44 -0.15 -9.24 -13.45
C GLU A 44 -0.04 -8.71 -12.02
N ILE A 45 -0.71 -7.61 -11.75
CA ILE A 45 -0.79 -7.03 -10.41
C ILE A 45 -2.22 -7.25 -9.90
N PRO A 46 -2.37 -8.04 -8.80
CA PRO A 46 -3.69 -8.31 -8.25
C PRO A 46 -4.36 -7.02 -7.78
N GLY A 47 -5.63 -6.88 -8.08
CA GLY A 47 -6.44 -5.75 -7.67
C GLY A 47 -6.86 -5.82 -6.20
N ILE A 48 -7.31 -4.69 -5.67
CA ILE A 48 -7.80 -4.59 -4.28
C ILE A 48 -8.99 -5.53 -4.06
N ILE A 49 -9.84 -5.70 -5.06
CA ILE A 49 -11.02 -6.57 -4.98
C ILE A 49 -10.61 -8.02 -4.77
N GLU A 50 -9.62 -8.51 -5.54
CA GLU A 50 -9.09 -9.87 -5.38
C GLU A 50 -8.35 -10.07 -4.07
N ILE A 51 -7.57 -9.05 -3.65
CA ILE A 51 -6.89 -9.07 -2.35
C ILE A 51 -7.91 -9.17 -1.21
N LYS A 52 -9.00 -8.41 -1.26
CA LYS A 52 -10.08 -8.49 -0.26
C LYS A 52 -10.74 -9.87 -0.24
N ALA A 53 -11.04 -10.46 -1.40
CA ALA A 53 -11.60 -11.80 -1.49
C ALA A 53 -10.67 -12.85 -0.86
N LYS A 54 -9.39 -12.82 -1.19
CA LYS A 54 -8.38 -13.70 -0.60
C LYS A 54 -8.21 -13.48 0.91
N ASN A 55 -8.20 -12.22 1.36
CA ASN A 55 -8.10 -11.90 2.77
C ASN A 55 -9.33 -12.38 3.56
N ARG A 56 -10.52 -12.35 2.93
CA ARG A 56 -11.74 -12.92 3.53
C ARG A 56 -11.59 -14.42 3.82
N GLU A 57 -11.09 -15.18 2.83
CA GLU A 57 -10.81 -16.62 3.02
C GLU A 57 -9.79 -16.84 4.16
N ARG A 58 -8.74 -16.01 4.20
CA ARG A 58 -7.72 -16.08 5.24
C ARG A 58 -8.25 -15.69 6.62
N ILE A 59 -9.19 -14.76 6.73
CA ILE A 59 -9.84 -14.41 8.00
C ILE A 59 -10.68 -15.59 8.48
N ILE A 60 -11.44 -16.25 7.60
CA ILE A 60 -12.24 -17.43 7.95
C ILE A 60 -11.34 -18.57 8.40
N SER A 61 -10.26 -18.87 7.66
CA SER A 61 -9.24 -19.84 8.06
C SER A 61 -8.58 -19.46 9.40
N GLY A 62 -8.38 -18.17 9.62
CA GLY A 62 -7.79 -17.60 10.83
C GLY A 62 -8.66 -17.81 12.10
N ILE A 63 -10.00 -17.88 11.96
CA ILE A 63 -10.89 -18.24 13.08
C ILE A 63 -10.51 -19.61 13.63
N GLU A 64 -10.34 -20.60 12.75
CA GLU A 64 -9.91 -21.93 13.16
C GLU A 64 -8.50 -21.92 13.78
N ALA A 65 -7.59 -21.10 13.22
CA ALA A 65 -6.24 -20.96 13.77
C ALA A 65 -6.25 -20.41 15.21
N VAL A 66 -7.12 -19.43 15.51
CA VAL A 66 -7.29 -18.89 16.87
C VAL A 66 -7.86 -19.94 17.81
N GLN A 67 -8.89 -20.69 17.40
CA GLN A 67 -9.46 -21.77 18.19
C GLN A 67 -8.42 -22.85 18.52
N ARG A 68 -7.63 -23.26 17.52
CA ARG A 68 -6.56 -24.24 17.70
C ARG A 68 -5.46 -23.71 18.64
N LEU A 69 -5.12 -22.42 18.56
CA LEU A 69 -4.19 -21.78 19.48
C LEU A 69 -4.72 -21.79 20.92
N GLU A 70 -6.00 -21.49 21.13
CA GLU A 70 -6.62 -21.53 22.45
C GLU A 70 -6.68 -22.95 23.04
N ALA A 71 -6.95 -23.96 22.19
CA ALA A 71 -6.88 -25.37 22.60
C ALA A 71 -5.44 -25.78 22.98
N LEU A 72 -4.44 -25.35 22.18
CA LEU A 72 -3.04 -25.61 22.45
C LEU A 72 -2.55 -24.93 23.75
N ARG A 73 -3.07 -23.75 24.08
CA ARG A 73 -2.76 -23.06 25.35
C ARG A 73 -3.26 -23.82 26.57
N LYS A 74 -4.40 -24.53 26.42
CA LYS A 74 -4.93 -25.39 27.50
C LYS A 74 -4.13 -26.68 27.67
N ASN A 75 -3.62 -27.26 26.57
CA ASN A 75 -2.84 -28.49 26.54
C ASN A 75 -1.53 -28.33 25.77
N PRO A 76 -0.50 -27.68 26.34
CA PRO A 76 0.74 -27.36 25.60
C PRO A 76 1.60 -28.56 25.21
N ALA A 77 1.40 -29.70 25.83
CA ALA A 77 2.19 -30.91 25.60
C ALA A 77 1.68 -31.77 24.43
N ASP A 78 0.49 -31.48 23.91
CA ASP A 78 -0.15 -32.27 22.86
C ASP A 78 0.51 -32.03 21.51
N ALA A 79 1.17 -33.06 20.97
CA ALA A 79 1.88 -33.00 19.69
C ALA A 79 0.90 -32.90 18.50
N GLU A 80 -0.30 -33.51 18.61
CA GLU A 80 -1.31 -33.46 17.55
C GLU A 80 -1.89 -32.04 17.39
N LEU A 81 -2.21 -31.38 18.52
CA LEU A 81 -2.67 -29.99 18.51
C LEU A 81 -1.61 -29.04 17.93
N LYS A 82 -0.33 -29.26 18.21
CA LYS A 82 0.76 -28.50 17.61
C LYS A 82 0.82 -28.67 16.10
N ALA A 83 0.69 -29.90 15.61
CA ALA A 83 0.70 -30.17 14.17
C ALA A 83 -0.49 -29.50 13.48
N ARG A 84 -1.68 -29.64 14.02
CA ARG A 84 -2.91 -29.02 13.51
C ARG A 84 -2.86 -27.48 13.54
N PHE A 85 -2.23 -26.89 14.54
CA PHE A 85 -2.02 -25.45 14.60
C PHE A 85 -0.99 -24.99 13.54
N ALA A 86 0.08 -25.76 13.34
CA ALA A 86 1.14 -25.43 12.38
C ALA A 86 0.60 -25.34 10.93
N GLU A 87 -0.44 -26.09 10.59
CA GLU A 87 -1.07 -26.02 9.26
C GLU A 87 -1.71 -24.66 8.94
N ARG A 88 -2.22 -23.96 9.96
CA ARG A 88 -2.96 -22.70 9.79
C ARG A 88 -2.35 -21.51 10.53
N LYS A 89 -1.14 -21.65 11.03
CA LYS A 89 -0.45 -20.58 11.78
C LYS A 89 -0.30 -19.30 10.99
N ASP A 90 -0.14 -19.40 9.67
CA ASP A 90 0.08 -18.26 8.77
C ASP A 90 -1.18 -17.38 8.63
N ASP A 91 -2.35 -17.92 8.94
CA ASP A 91 -3.62 -17.19 8.93
C ASP A 91 -4.03 -16.67 10.31
N LEU A 92 -3.27 -16.99 11.36
CA LEU A 92 -3.56 -16.59 12.73
C LEU A 92 -3.72 -15.08 12.88
N GLY A 93 -2.84 -14.29 12.23
CA GLY A 93 -2.90 -12.83 12.26
C GLY A 93 -4.20 -12.29 11.68
N PHE A 94 -4.73 -12.90 10.64
CA PHE A 94 -6.01 -12.53 10.03
C PHE A 94 -7.20 -12.84 10.96
N GLY A 95 -7.18 -13.97 11.64
CA GLY A 95 -8.20 -14.32 12.66
C GLY A 95 -8.16 -13.35 13.85
N LEU A 96 -6.97 -12.91 14.26
CA LEU A 96 -6.83 -11.95 15.36
C LEU A 96 -7.40 -10.57 15.08
N LEU A 97 -7.53 -10.14 13.80
CA LEU A 97 -8.20 -8.90 13.44
C LEU A 97 -9.63 -8.83 13.94
N LEU A 98 -10.31 -9.97 14.03
CA LEU A 98 -11.67 -10.05 14.55
C LEU A 98 -11.76 -9.66 16.03
N LYS A 99 -10.66 -9.76 16.81
CA LYS A 99 -10.66 -9.34 18.22
C LYS A 99 -10.92 -7.85 18.43
N LYS A 100 -10.79 -7.04 17.38
CA LYS A 100 -11.21 -5.64 17.38
C LYS A 100 -12.73 -5.48 17.50
N TYR A 101 -13.49 -6.46 17.02
CA TYR A 101 -14.95 -6.42 16.91
C TYR A 101 -15.66 -7.35 17.88
N THR A 102 -15.01 -8.45 18.28
CA THR A 102 -15.57 -9.43 19.23
C THR A 102 -14.50 -9.96 20.16
N LYS A 103 -14.88 -10.25 21.40
CA LYS A 103 -13.99 -10.93 22.37
C LYS A 103 -13.82 -12.41 22.03
N ASP A 104 -14.88 -13.03 21.51
CA ASP A 104 -14.88 -14.42 21.07
C ASP A 104 -14.90 -14.47 19.53
N VAL A 105 -13.76 -14.86 18.96
CA VAL A 105 -13.57 -14.95 17.51
C VAL A 105 -14.48 -16.01 16.89
N SER A 106 -14.87 -17.04 17.67
CA SER A 106 -15.76 -18.10 17.20
C SER A 106 -17.20 -17.63 16.96
N ALA A 107 -17.60 -16.54 17.62
CA ALA A 107 -18.93 -15.93 17.49
C ALA A 107 -18.98 -14.78 16.47
N ALA A 108 -17.98 -14.70 15.57
CA ALA A 108 -17.92 -13.64 14.59
C ALA A 108 -19.07 -13.72 13.58
N THR A 109 -19.81 -12.62 13.44
CA THR A 109 -20.87 -12.51 12.44
C THR A 109 -20.30 -12.17 11.06
N PRO A 110 -21.03 -12.46 9.96
CA PRO A 110 -20.61 -12.07 8.62
C PRO A 110 -20.28 -10.58 8.48
N GLU A 111 -21.02 -9.71 9.18
CA GLU A 111 -20.78 -8.26 9.19
C GLU A 111 -19.43 -7.89 9.84
N MET A 112 -19.04 -8.59 10.91
CA MET A 112 -17.74 -8.40 11.58
C MET A 112 -16.60 -8.87 10.69
N ILE A 113 -16.79 -9.96 9.95
CA ILE A 113 -15.83 -10.46 8.98
C ILE A 113 -15.64 -9.42 7.87
N GLU A 114 -16.72 -8.85 7.32
CA GLU A 114 -16.62 -7.82 6.28
C GLU A 114 -15.91 -6.55 6.77
N LYS A 115 -16.17 -6.12 8.01
CA LYS A 115 -15.44 -5.01 8.61
C LYS A 115 -13.95 -5.32 8.75
N ALA A 116 -13.61 -6.54 9.21
CA ALA A 116 -12.23 -6.98 9.30
C ALA A 116 -11.55 -7.06 7.93
N VAL A 117 -12.25 -7.54 6.89
CA VAL A 117 -11.75 -7.54 5.50
C VAL A 117 -11.45 -6.11 5.03
N ASN A 118 -12.36 -5.17 5.28
CA ASN A 118 -12.14 -3.78 4.90
C ASN A 118 -10.96 -3.15 5.64
N ASP A 119 -10.72 -3.53 6.90
CA ASP A 119 -9.56 -3.07 7.66
C ASP A 119 -8.22 -3.62 7.13
N THR A 120 -8.24 -4.71 6.35
CA THR A 120 -6.99 -5.25 5.75
C THR A 120 -6.45 -4.39 4.62
N VAL A 121 -7.24 -3.46 4.10
CA VAL A 121 -6.83 -2.58 3.01
C VAL A 121 -6.74 -1.15 3.55
N PRO A 122 -5.58 -0.49 3.44
CA PRO A 122 -5.43 0.89 3.87
C PRO A 122 -6.28 1.83 3.00
N ARG A 123 -6.56 3.04 3.52
CA ARG A 123 -7.27 4.07 2.76
C ARG A 123 -6.49 4.43 1.49
N VAL A 124 -7.12 4.24 0.35
CA VAL A 124 -6.48 4.38 -0.96
C VAL A 124 -6.15 5.84 -1.27
N SER A 125 -7.09 6.76 -1.03
CA SER A 125 -6.94 8.16 -1.41
C SER A 125 -5.75 8.87 -0.74
N PRO A 126 -5.57 8.83 0.60
CA PRO A 126 -4.41 9.45 1.23
C PRO A 126 -3.08 8.80 0.78
N LEU A 127 -3.05 7.47 0.65
CA LEU A 127 -1.88 6.74 0.20
C LEU A 127 -1.49 7.13 -1.23
N PHE A 128 -2.48 7.23 -2.10
CA PHE A 128 -2.31 7.62 -3.49
C PHE A 128 -1.69 9.01 -3.62
N TRP A 129 -2.23 10.00 -2.92
CA TRP A 129 -1.77 11.38 -3.03
C TRP A 129 -0.44 11.63 -2.32
N SER A 130 -0.21 11.03 -1.15
CA SER A 130 1.07 11.17 -0.45
C SER A 130 2.24 10.58 -1.24
N PHE A 131 2.05 9.40 -1.85
CA PHE A 131 3.06 8.81 -2.73
C PHE A 131 3.36 9.70 -3.95
N ARG A 132 2.33 10.28 -4.57
CA ARG A 132 2.52 11.16 -5.73
C ARG A 132 3.18 12.47 -5.39
N LEU A 133 2.85 13.04 -4.24
CA LEU A 133 3.53 14.24 -3.76
C LEU A 133 5.01 13.96 -3.54
N MET A 134 5.36 12.84 -2.89
CA MET A 134 6.75 12.42 -2.70
C MET A 134 7.47 12.22 -4.04
N ALA A 135 6.90 11.41 -4.92
CA ALA A 135 7.50 11.10 -6.23
C ALA A 135 7.58 12.34 -7.12
N GLY A 136 6.53 13.17 -7.14
CA GLY A 136 6.50 14.41 -7.92
C GLY A 136 7.55 15.42 -7.49
N LEU A 137 7.72 15.63 -6.18
CA LEU A 137 8.78 16.49 -5.65
C LEU A 137 10.17 15.91 -5.97
N GLY A 138 10.36 14.60 -5.89
CA GLY A 138 11.60 13.94 -6.30
C GLY A 138 11.94 14.19 -7.76
N MET A 139 10.98 14.06 -8.65
CA MET A 139 11.15 14.35 -10.09
C MET A 139 11.44 15.82 -10.34
N LEU A 140 10.78 16.74 -9.63
CA LEU A 140 11.08 18.18 -9.74
C LEU A 140 12.50 18.51 -9.25
N MET A 141 12.98 17.85 -8.19
CA MET A 141 14.36 18.02 -7.72
C MET A 141 15.37 17.55 -8.78
N ILE A 142 15.11 16.40 -9.42
CA ILE A 142 15.95 15.89 -10.53
C ILE A 142 15.94 16.88 -11.69
N ALA A 143 14.76 17.37 -12.10
CA ALA A 143 14.63 18.35 -13.18
C ALA A 143 15.39 19.66 -12.87
N LEU A 144 15.32 20.13 -11.63
CA LEU A 144 16.06 21.30 -11.17
C LEU A 144 17.58 21.05 -11.22
N GLY A 145 18.02 19.85 -10.83
CA GLY A 145 19.43 19.43 -10.93
C GLY A 145 19.93 19.42 -12.37
N ILE A 146 19.18 18.84 -13.29
CA ILE A 146 19.50 18.84 -14.73
C ILE A 146 19.54 20.27 -15.28
N TRP A 147 18.57 21.09 -14.93
CA TRP A 147 18.53 22.51 -15.33
C TRP A 147 19.73 23.30 -14.78
N SER A 148 20.11 23.04 -13.53
CA SER A 148 21.30 23.61 -12.91
C SER A 148 22.58 23.26 -13.68
N ALA A 149 22.76 21.96 -14.00
CA ALA A 149 23.91 21.48 -14.77
C ALA A 149 23.98 22.12 -16.15
N TRP A 150 22.84 22.25 -16.85
CA TRP A 150 22.76 22.92 -18.16
C TRP A 150 23.10 24.40 -18.10
N LEU A 151 22.56 25.15 -17.12
CA LEU A 151 22.86 26.56 -16.92
C LEU A 151 24.34 26.79 -16.52
N ARG A 152 24.93 25.85 -15.74
CA ARG A 152 26.34 25.87 -15.38
C ARG A 152 27.23 25.70 -16.62
N TRP A 153 26.87 24.74 -17.48
CA TRP A 153 27.58 24.54 -18.75
C TRP A 153 27.52 25.76 -19.63
N ARG A 154 26.39 26.48 -19.66
CA ARG A 154 26.24 27.75 -20.40
C ARG A 154 26.87 28.98 -19.70
N GLY A 155 27.40 28.85 -18.51
CA GLY A 155 27.98 29.95 -17.74
C GLY A 155 26.96 30.99 -17.26
N THR A 156 25.67 30.70 -17.30
CA THR A 156 24.56 31.63 -16.98
C THR A 156 23.84 31.33 -15.67
N LEU A 157 24.33 30.37 -14.88
CA LEU A 157 23.68 29.90 -13.66
C LEU A 157 23.29 31.06 -12.72
N TRP A 158 24.22 31.92 -12.41
CA TRP A 158 24.05 33.03 -11.44
C TRP A 158 23.26 34.21 -12.02
N ARG A 159 23.07 34.25 -13.35
CA ARG A 159 22.30 35.30 -14.02
C ARG A 159 20.83 34.93 -14.20
N SER A 160 20.47 33.65 -14.12
CA SER A 160 19.10 33.16 -14.29
C SER A 160 18.26 33.41 -13.05
N ARG A 161 17.58 34.54 -12.99
CA ARG A 161 16.68 34.90 -11.88
C ARG A 161 15.55 33.88 -11.69
N LEU A 162 15.05 33.32 -12.79
CA LEU A 162 13.99 32.28 -12.71
C LEU A 162 14.50 31.03 -12.03
N PHE A 163 15.65 30.51 -12.45
CA PHE A 163 16.27 29.34 -11.81
C PHE A 163 16.51 29.56 -10.31
N LEU A 164 17.10 30.70 -9.95
CA LEU A 164 17.39 31.02 -8.54
C LEU A 164 16.13 31.10 -7.68
N ARG A 165 15.03 31.64 -8.20
CA ARG A 165 13.72 31.62 -7.53
C ARG A 165 13.19 30.21 -7.37
N CYS A 166 13.21 29.39 -8.42
CA CYS A 166 12.80 27.99 -8.36
C CYS A 166 13.64 27.20 -7.34
N ALA A 167 14.96 27.39 -7.32
CA ALA A 167 15.86 26.76 -6.37
C ALA A 167 15.55 27.16 -4.91
N LEU A 168 15.23 28.43 -4.67
CA LEU A 168 14.83 28.92 -3.36
C LEU A 168 13.53 28.28 -2.88
N TRP A 169 12.50 28.24 -3.73
CA TRP A 169 11.21 27.62 -3.41
C TRP A 169 11.30 26.10 -3.26
N MET A 170 12.24 25.45 -3.93
CA MET A 170 12.51 24.03 -3.79
C MET A 170 13.32 23.67 -2.52
N GLY A 171 13.85 24.66 -1.79
CA GLY A 171 14.60 24.43 -0.56
C GLY A 171 13.88 23.51 0.45
N PRO A 172 12.64 23.80 0.85
CA PRO A 172 11.89 22.98 1.79
C PRO A 172 11.32 21.70 1.18
N SER A 173 11.39 21.49 -0.13
CA SER A 173 10.74 20.35 -0.81
C SER A 173 11.26 19.00 -0.36
N GLY A 174 12.54 18.90 0.02
CA GLY A 174 13.11 17.67 0.56
C GLY A 174 12.43 17.22 1.86
N LEU A 175 12.15 18.17 2.77
CA LEU A 175 11.41 17.89 3.99
C LEU A 175 9.98 17.44 3.69
N VAL A 176 9.30 18.15 2.79
CA VAL A 176 7.93 17.81 2.38
C VAL A 176 7.87 16.42 1.74
N ALA A 177 8.82 16.11 0.85
CA ALA A 177 8.91 14.79 0.21
C ALA A 177 9.17 13.68 1.24
N MET A 178 10.03 13.92 2.23
CA MET A 178 10.31 12.97 3.31
C MET A 178 9.08 12.72 4.17
N LEU A 179 8.35 13.77 4.58
CA LEU A 179 7.10 13.64 5.34
C LEU A 179 6.02 12.90 4.55
N ALA A 180 5.87 13.21 3.26
CA ALA A 180 4.93 12.52 2.38
C ALA A 180 5.29 11.03 2.23
N GLY A 181 6.58 10.69 2.13
CA GLY A 181 7.07 9.31 2.10
C GLY A 181 6.81 8.57 3.40
N TRP A 182 7.05 9.23 4.54
CA TRP A 182 6.73 8.66 5.85
C TRP A 182 5.23 8.39 6.00
N TYR A 183 4.40 9.35 5.60
CA TYR A 183 2.94 9.20 5.59
C TYR A 183 2.48 8.02 4.73
N THR A 184 3.07 7.87 3.54
CA THR A 184 2.82 6.75 2.63
C THR A 184 3.14 5.40 3.30
N THR A 185 4.28 5.32 3.98
CA THR A 185 4.72 4.10 4.65
C THR A 185 3.83 3.76 5.84
N GLU A 186 3.46 4.76 6.64
CA GLU A 186 2.66 4.58 7.85
C GLU A 186 1.23 4.16 7.54
N ILE A 187 0.58 4.83 6.57
CA ILE A 187 -0.77 4.44 6.11
C ILE A 187 -0.75 3.07 5.43
N GLY A 188 0.29 2.79 4.63
CA GLY A 188 0.41 1.52 3.91
C GLY A 188 0.68 0.29 4.79
N ARG A 189 1.07 0.49 6.06
CA ARG A 189 1.29 -0.60 7.02
C ARG A 189 0.04 -1.07 7.75
N GLN A 190 -1.05 -0.34 7.62
CA GLN A 190 -2.29 -0.72 8.29
C GLN A 190 -2.84 -2.05 7.71
N PRO A 191 -3.48 -2.90 8.54
CA PRO A 191 -3.70 -2.80 10.00
C PRO A 191 -2.45 -3.23 10.79
N TRP A 192 -2.19 -2.57 11.92
CA TRP A 192 -1.20 -2.95 12.91
C TRP A 192 -1.80 -3.54 14.18
#